data_8c17e02523d4807ae11227213a0ca6cc
#
_entry.id   8c17e02523d4807ae11227213a0ca6cc
#
_cell.length_a   1.000
_cell.length_b   1.000
_cell.length_c   1.000
_cell.angle_alpha   90.00
_cell.angle_beta   90.00
_cell.angle_gamma   90.00
#
_symmetry.space_group_name_H-M   'P 1'
#
loop_
_entity.id
_entity.type
_entity.pdbx_description
1 polymer ?
#
loop_
_entity_poly.entity_id
_entity_poly.type
_entity_poly.pdbx_seq_one_letter_code
_entity_poly.pdbx_strand_id
1 'polypeptide(L)'
;RLAVRANADVPRDARVAKEFGAEGIGLCRTEHMFFEAERLPLMQKMILADTEIDRRKALEKLLPFQKEDFKGLFEEMKGYSVTVRLLDPPLHEFLPKTKEDAKELSKKIGIDASVIWEKTEDLHEFNPMLGHRGCRLGITYPEITEMQTKAIISAACELLKKKNIKIVPEIMVPLVGNVSEFKDQRHIIDATAEETMKSYGV
;
A
#
# COMPACT_ATOMS: atom_id res chain seq x y z
N ARG A 1 25.44 18.56 -9.94
CA ARG A 1 24.77 18.61 -8.65
C ARG A 1 23.88 17.38 -8.52
N LEU A 2 23.94 16.69 -7.39
CA LEU A 2 23.01 15.61 -7.05
C LEU A 2 21.69 16.20 -6.52
N ALA A 3 20.57 15.64 -6.95
CA ALA A 3 19.26 15.95 -6.39
C ALA A 3 19.08 15.26 -5.03
N VAL A 4 18.39 15.93 -4.09
CA VAL A 4 18.09 15.39 -2.78
C VAL A 4 16.62 15.01 -2.72
N ARG A 5 16.32 13.75 -2.32
CA ARG A 5 14.96 13.27 -2.09
C ARG A 5 14.77 12.97 -0.60
N ALA A 6 13.59 13.29 -0.09
CA ALA A 6 13.22 13.02 1.30
C ALA A 6 12.34 11.78 1.43
N ASN A 7 12.15 11.30 2.66
CA ASN A 7 11.10 10.33 2.98
C ASN A 7 9.86 11.09 3.47
N ALA A 8 8.71 10.77 2.91
CA ALA A 8 7.43 11.30 3.37
C ALA A 8 6.30 10.32 3.04
N ASP A 9 5.43 10.07 4.02
CA ASP A 9 4.34 9.11 3.91
C ASP A 9 2.96 9.79 3.88
N VAL A 10 2.92 11.10 4.19
CA VAL A 10 1.70 11.92 4.21
C VAL A 10 1.91 13.26 3.50
N PRO A 11 0.86 13.89 2.97
CA PRO A 11 0.97 15.15 2.22
C PRO A 11 1.65 16.28 3.00
N ARG A 12 1.38 16.40 4.31
CA ARG A 12 1.99 17.41 5.17
C ARG A 12 3.52 17.28 5.18
N ASP A 13 4.03 16.07 5.33
CA ASP A 13 5.47 15.85 5.43
C ASP A 13 6.15 16.06 4.06
N ALA A 14 5.45 15.74 2.96
CA ALA A 14 5.92 16.05 1.61
C ALA A 14 6.04 17.56 1.37
N ARG A 15 5.07 18.34 1.83
CA ARG A 15 5.11 19.81 1.78
C ARG A 15 6.32 20.36 2.52
N VAL A 16 6.51 19.93 3.78
CA VAL A 16 7.63 20.34 4.61
C VAL A 16 8.97 19.96 3.95
N ALA A 17 9.09 18.74 3.45
CA ALA A 17 10.29 18.30 2.73
C ALA A 17 10.61 19.20 1.55
N LYS A 18 9.61 19.58 0.76
CA LYS A 18 9.75 20.49 -0.38
C LYS A 18 10.17 21.90 0.05
N GLU A 19 9.59 22.43 1.13
CA GLU A 19 9.96 23.73 1.71
C GLU A 19 11.44 23.75 2.15
N PHE A 20 11.95 22.64 2.66
CA PHE A 20 13.37 22.45 2.99
C PHE A 20 14.26 22.13 1.78
N GLY A 21 13.72 22.14 0.57
CA GLY A 21 14.49 22.01 -0.66
C GLY A 21 14.63 20.60 -1.21
N ALA A 22 13.79 19.65 -0.77
CA ALA A 22 13.76 18.33 -1.37
C ALA A 22 13.25 18.40 -2.82
N GLU A 23 13.93 17.67 -3.70
CA GLU A 23 13.67 17.60 -5.15
C GLU A 23 12.95 16.30 -5.53
N GLY A 24 12.23 15.70 -4.58
CA GLY A 24 11.41 14.50 -4.73
C GLY A 24 11.19 13.74 -3.43
N ILE A 25 10.33 12.74 -3.48
CA ILE A 25 10.17 11.75 -2.42
C ILE A 25 10.90 10.48 -2.86
N GLY A 26 11.92 10.10 -2.10
CA GLY A 26 12.72 8.89 -2.35
C GLY A 26 12.11 7.64 -1.74
N LEU A 27 11.24 7.81 -0.74
CA LEU A 27 10.50 6.71 -0.12
C LEU A 27 9.19 7.21 0.49
N CYS A 28 8.07 6.67 -0.01
CA CYS A 28 6.78 6.69 0.64
C CYS A 28 6.42 5.27 1.05
N ARG A 29 6.19 5.05 2.34
CA ARG A 29 5.87 3.74 2.95
C ARG A 29 4.38 3.59 3.05
N THR A 30 3.81 2.76 2.21
CA THR A 30 2.35 2.61 2.09
C THR A 30 1.70 1.96 3.30
N GLU A 31 2.44 1.18 4.09
CA GLU A 31 1.96 0.58 5.32
C GLU A 31 1.46 1.59 6.35
N HIS A 32 2.08 2.77 6.42
CA HIS A 32 1.67 3.81 7.36
C HIS A 32 0.27 4.36 7.08
N MET A 33 -0.18 4.28 5.84
CA MET A 33 -1.52 4.70 5.43
C MET A 33 -2.63 3.82 6.00
N PHE A 34 -2.32 2.57 6.41
CA PHE A 34 -3.31 1.61 6.89
C PHE A 34 -3.54 1.62 8.40
N PHE A 35 -2.70 2.30 9.17
CA PHE A 35 -2.83 2.33 10.64
C PHE A 35 -3.88 3.31 11.17
N GLU A 36 -4.51 4.10 10.32
CA GLU A 36 -5.60 4.97 10.75
C GLU A 36 -6.83 4.18 11.20
N ALA A 37 -7.56 4.73 12.18
CA ALA A 37 -8.63 4.05 12.89
C ALA A 37 -9.75 3.49 11.98
N GLU A 38 -10.04 4.16 10.87
CA GLU A 38 -11.07 3.73 9.90
C GLU A 38 -10.56 2.67 8.92
N ARG A 39 -9.25 2.61 8.69
CA ARG A 39 -8.62 1.76 7.67
C ARG A 39 -8.09 0.46 8.25
N LEU A 40 -7.57 0.50 9.46
CA LEU A 40 -6.98 -0.67 10.11
C LEU A 40 -7.95 -1.87 10.19
N PRO A 41 -9.23 -1.70 10.57
CA PRO A 41 -10.18 -2.82 10.57
C PRO A 41 -10.42 -3.43 9.19
N LEU A 42 -10.35 -2.64 8.11
CA LEU A 42 -10.47 -3.12 6.74
C LEU A 42 -9.24 -3.93 6.32
N MET A 43 -8.04 -3.45 6.70
CA MET A 43 -6.79 -4.18 6.49
C MET A 43 -6.78 -5.50 7.26
N GLN A 44 -7.18 -5.49 8.52
CA GLN A 44 -7.33 -6.69 9.33
C GLN A 44 -8.34 -7.68 8.74
N LYS A 45 -9.47 -7.18 8.21
CA LYS A 45 -10.46 -8.00 7.53
C LYS A 45 -9.93 -8.64 6.25
N MET A 46 -9.08 -7.92 5.50
CA MET A 46 -8.39 -8.46 4.33
C MET A 46 -7.45 -9.60 4.72
N ILE A 47 -6.65 -9.42 5.78
CA ILE A 47 -5.68 -10.41 6.27
C ILE A 47 -6.39 -11.68 6.79
N LEU A 48 -7.53 -11.51 7.47
CA LEU A 48 -8.30 -12.60 8.05
C LEU A 48 -9.18 -13.34 7.03
N ALA A 49 -9.29 -12.84 5.80
CA ALA A 49 -10.10 -13.45 4.75
C ALA A 49 -9.53 -14.80 4.31
N ASP A 50 -10.36 -15.82 4.23
CA ASP A 50 -9.99 -17.17 3.82
C ASP A 50 -9.95 -17.32 2.29
N THR A 51 -10.74 -16.50 1.57
CA THR A 51 -10.83 -16.57 0.11
C THR A 51 -10.28 -15.30 -0.55
N GLU A 52 -9.76 -15.45 -1.78
CA GLU A 52 -9.36 -14.30 -2.60
C GLU A 52 -10.52 -13.33 -2.83
N ILE A 53 -11.74 -13.86 -3.03
CA ILE A 53 -12.94 -13.04 -3.24
C ILE A 53 -13.18 -12.10 -2.05
N ASP A 54 -13.05 -12.59 -0.84
CA ASP A 54 -13.28 -11.78 0.36
C ASP A 54 -12.12 -10.83 0.63
N ARG A 55 -10.88 -11.22 0.28
CA ARG A 55 -9.75 -10.28 0.28
C ARG A 55 -9.96 -9.13 -0.71
N ARG A 56 -10.37 -9.42 -1.94
CA ARG A 56 -10.67 -8.40 -2.95
C ARG A 56 -11.76 -7.43 -2.50
N LYS A 57 -12.84 -7.91 -1.87
CA LYS A 57 -13.90 -7.04 -1.29
C LYS A 57 -13.36 -6.09 -0.21
N ALA A 58 -12.42 -6.54 0.61
CA ALA A 58 -11.80 -5.69 1.63
C ALA A 58 -10.85 -4.66 0.98
N LEU A 59 -10.06 -5.08 0.00
CA LEU A 59 -9.15 -4.23 -0.77
C LEU A 59 -9.90 -3.15 -1.58
N GLU A 60 -11.05 -3.48 -2.17
CA GLU A 60 -11.91 -2.50 -2.85
C GLU A 60 -12.35 -1.35 -1.92
N LYS A 61 -12.55 -1.64 -0.64
CA LYS A 61 -12.88 -0.60 0.36
C LYS A 61 -11.66 0.22 0.79
N LEU A 62 -10.47 -0.35 0.73
CA LEU A 62 -9.21 0.34 1.04
C LEU A 62 -8.72 1.23 -0.11
N LEU A 63 -9.01 0.85 -1.35
CA LEU A 63 -8.55 1.53 -2.55
C LEU A 63 -8.86 3.04 -2.56
N PRO A 64 -10.09 3.51 -2.24
CA PRO A 64 -10.39 4.94 -2.23
C PRO A 64 -9.53 5.73 -1.24
N PHE A 65 -9.25 5.17 -0.07
CA PHE A 65 -8.41 5.81 0.93
C PHE A 65 -6.98 5.99 0.44
N GLN A 66 -6.36 4.92 -0.06
CA GLN A 66 -5.01 5.00 -0.60
C GLN A 66 -4.92 5.93 -1.82
N LYS A 67 -5.92 5.90 -2.70
CA LYS A 67 -5.97 6.82 -3.84
C LYS A 67 -5.96 8.29 -3.40
N GLU A 68 -6.74 8.66 -2.39
CA GLU A 68 -6.75 10.04 -1.89
C GLU A 68 -5.42 10.41 -1.20
N ASP A 69 -4.78 9.49 -0.48
CA ASP A 69 -3.46 9.71 0.12
C ASP A 69 -2.42 10.00 -0.96
N PHE A 70 -2.34 9.15 -2.00
CA PHE A 70 -1.42 9.37 -3.12
C PHE A 70 -1.70 10.67 -3.86
N LYS A 71 -2.96 10.99 -4.06
CA LYS A 71 -3.36 12.24 -4.70
C LYS A 71 -2.86 13.46 -3.93
N GLY A 72 -3.06 13.47 -2.60
CA GLY A 72 -2.53 14.54 -1.76
C GLY A 72 -1.00 14.64 -1.82
N LEU A 73 -0.30 13.51 -1.77
CA LEU A 73 1.16 13.43 -1.88
C LEU A 73 1.66 13.98 -3.24
N PHE A 74 1.03 13.56 -4.33
CA PHE A 74 1.39 13.98 -5.68
C PHE A 74 1.11 15.47 -5.93
N GLU A 75 0.05 16.02 -5.36
CA GLU A 75 -0.25 17.45 -5.44
C GLU A 75 0.84 18.29 -4.78
N GLU A 76 1.27 17.92 -3.57
CA GLU A 76 2.34 18.63 -2.87
C GLU A 76 3.68 18.54 -3.62
N MET A 77 3.94 17.40 -4.26
CA MET A 77 5.17 17.16 -5.00
C MET A 77 5.08 17.49 -6.50
N LYS A 78 4.12 18.32 -6.90
CA LYS A 78 3.96 18.75 -8.28
C LYS A 78 5.30 19.19 -8.90
N GLY A 79 5.69 18.52 -10.00
CA GLY A 79 6.95 18.76 -10.71
C GLY A 79 8.13 17.92 -10.23
N TYR A 80 7.95 17.08 -9.22
CA TYR A 80 8.97 16.20 -8.67
C TYR A 80 8.53 14.74 -8.67
N SER A 81 9.50 13.82 -8.68
CA SER A 81 9.22 12.38 -8.59
C SER A 81 8.80 11.96 -7.17
N VAL A 82 7.94 10.97 -7.11
CA VAL A 82 7.53 10.32 -5.86
C VAL A 82 7.70 8.81 -6.01
N THR A 83 8.62 8.24 -5.24
CA THR A 83 8.83 6.80 -5.17
C THR A 83 7.91 6.20 -4.09
N VAL A 84 6.94 5.41 -4.52
CA VAL A 84 5.98 4.71 -3.66
C VAL A 84 6.42 3.27 -3.49
N ARG A 85 6.72 2.85 -2.27
CA ARG A 85 7.02 1.46 -1.94
C ARG A 85 5.72 0.70 -1.69
N LEU A 86 5.52 -0.40 -2.41
CA LEU A 86 4.40 -1.32 -2.15
C LEU A 86 4.51 -1.91 -0.75
N LEU A 87 3.44 -2.51 -0.27
CA LEU A 87 3.32 -3.08 1.08
C LEU A 87 4.53 -3.98 1.41
N ASP A 88 5.24 -3.63 2.48
CA ASP A 88 6.48 -4.29 2.86
C ASP A 88 6.37 -5.15 4.13
N PRO A 89 5.78 -4.69 5.26
CA PRO A 89 5.83 -5.45 6.49
C PRO A 89 5.02 -6.74 6.44
N PRO A 90 5.36 -7.74 7.30
CA PRO A 90 4.55 -8.94 7.48
C PRO A 90 3.14 -8.60 7.93
N LEU A 91 2.16 -9.39 7.52
CA LEU A 91 0.75 -9.12 7.78
C LEU A 91 0.38 -9.14 9.28
N HIS A 92 1.11 -9.90 10.10
CA HIS A 92 0.87 -9.96 11.54
C HIS A 92 1.05 -8.61 12.25
N GLU A 93 1.82 -7.68 11.68
CA GLU A 93 2.00 -6.36 12.26
C GLU A 93 0.70 -5.53 12.33
N PHE A 94 -0.26 -5.84 11.47
CA PHE A 94 -1.59 -5.21 11.47
C PHE A 94 -2.59 -5.93 12.40
N LEU A 95 -2.27 -7.12 12.87
CA LEU A 95 -3.17 -7.94 13.69
C LEU A 95 -3.05 -7.60 15.18
N PRO A 96 -4.05 -7.98 15.99
CA PRO A 96 -4.04 -7.77 17.44
C PRO A 96 -2.80 -8.37 18.10
N LYS A 97 -2.22 -7.65 19.05
CA LYS A 97 -1.06 -8.13 19.82
C LYS A 97 -1.45 -8.84 21.10
N THR A 98 -2.69 -8.72 21.53
CA THR A 98 -3.23 -9.36 22.73
C THR A 98 -4.57 -10.03 22.44
N LYS A 99 -4.95 -10.99 23.29
CA LYS A 99 -6.28 -11.63 23.20
C LYS A 99 -7.42 -10.64 23.48
N GLU A 100 -7.15 -9.63 24.29
CA GLU A 100 -8.08 -8.55 24.59
C GLU A 100 -8.36 -7.72 23.34
N ASP A 101 -7.32 -7.33 22.61
CA ASP A 101 -7.45 -6.60 21.34
C ASP A 101 -8.19 -7.46 20.28
N ALA A 102 -7.94 -8.78 20.26
CA ALA A 102 -8.66 -9.69 19.38
C ALA A 102 -10.17 -9.74 19.68
N LYS A 103 -10.55 -9.67 20.96
CA LYS A 103 -11.97 -9.57 21.36
C LYS A 103 -12.61 -8.24 20.96
N GLU A 104 -11.85 -7.15 21.04
CA GLU A 104 -12.35 -5.85 20.58
C GLU A 104 -12.50 -5.81 19.05
N LEU A 105 -11.53 -6.36 18.34
CA LEU A 105 -11.60 -6.47 16.88
C LEU A 105 -12.78 -7.34 16.45
N SER A 106 -13.01 -8.48 17.12
CA SER A 106 -14.15 -9.37 16.88
C SER A 106 -15.49 -8.63 16.87
N LYS A 107 -15.70 -7.73 17.84
CA LYS A 107 -16.91 -6.89 17.90
C LYS A 107 -17.05 -5.94 16.71
N LYS A 108 -15.93 -5.47 16.16
CA LYS A 108 -15.91 -4.51 15.04
C LYS A 108 -16.14 -5.17 13.68
N ILE A 109 -15.54 -6.35 13.48
CA ILE A 109 -15.52 -6.98 12.15
C ILE A 109 -16.45 -8.21 12.04
N GLY A 110 -16.98 -8.72 13.17
CA GLY A 110 -17.91 -9.85 13.20
C GLY A 110 -17.26 -11.22 12.97
N ILE A 111 -15.95 -11.36 13.19
CA ILE A 111 -15.21 -12.64 13.17
C ILE A 111 -14.96 -13.06 14.61
N ASP A 112 -15.04 -14.34 14.90
CA ASP A 112 -14.80 -14.86 16.25
C ASP A 112 -13.39 -14.54 16.76
N ALA A 113 -13.28 -14.15 18.03
CA ALA A 113 -12.01 -13.72 18.63
C ALA A 113 -10.98 -14.86 18.69
N SER A 114 -11.42 -16.11 18.82
CA SER A 114 -10.51 -17.27 18.80
C SER A 114 -9.90 -17.48 17.42
N VAL A 115 -10.70 -17.32 16.35
CA VAL A 115 -10.24 -17.41 14.95
C VAL A 115 -9.24 -16.30 14.65
N ILE A 116 -9.54 -15.07 15.11
CA ILE A 116 -8.61 -13.94 14.94
C ILE A 116 -7.28 -14.25 15.63
N TRP A 117 -7.33 -14.75 16.86
CA TRP A 117 -6.12 -15.02 17.63
C TRP A 117 -5.30 -16.17 17.03
N GLU A 118 -5.94 -17.27 16.65
CA GLU A 118 -5.28 -18.40 15.99
C GLU A 118 -4.55 -17.95 14.72
N LYS A 119 -5.21 -17.18 13.86
CA LYS A 119 -4.60 -16.66 12.65
C LYS A 119 -3.48 -15.66 12.92
N THR A 120 -3.56 -14.91 14.01
CA THR A 120 -2.48 -14.03 14.46
C THR A 120 -1.24 -14.82 14.88
N GLU A 121 -1.42 -15.90 15.61
CA GLU A 121 -0.33 -16.80 16.01
C GLU A 121 0.28 -17.52 14.79
N ASP A 122 -0.54 -18.00 13.86
CA ASP A 122 -0.09 -18.65 12.63
C ASP A 122 0.74 -17.74 11.72
N LEU A 123 0.37 -16.46 11.66
CA LEU A 123 1.08 -15.46 10.84
C LEU A 123 2.27 -14.84 11.58
N HIS A 124 2.48 -15.16 12.86
CA HIS A 124 3.56 -14.59 13.65
C HIS A 124 4.92 -15.05 13.12
N GLU A 125 5.73 -14.10 12.69
CA GLU A 125 7.07 -14.36 12.18
C GLU A 125 8.09 -14.35 13.31
N PHE A 126 8.85 -15.44 13.44
CA PHE A 126 9.94 -15.51 14.42
C PHE A 126 11.05 -14.52 14.07
N ASN A 127 11.33 -14.33 12.80
CA ASN A 127 12.21 -13.28 12.29
C ASN A 127 11.50 -12.47 11.20
N PRO A 128 10.91 -11.31 11.52
CA PRO A 128 10.20 -10.48 10.56
C PRO A 128 11.02 -10.04 9.34
N MET A 129 12.34 -10.00 9.46
CA MET A 129 13.23 -9.62 8.35
C MET A 129 13.28 -10.67 7.25
N LEU A 130 13.10 -11.93 7.59
CA LEU A 130 13.18 -13.10 6.69
C LEU A 130 11.80 -13.70 6.37
N GLY A 131 10.74 -13.16 6.96
CA GLY A 131 9.39 -13.69 6.89
C GLY A 131 8.67 -13.43 5.57
N HIS A 132 7.37 -13.72 5.58
CA HIS A 132 6.46 -13.54 4.46
C HIS A 132 6.05 -12.06 4.34
N ARG A 133 6.83 -11.30 3.60
CA ARG A 133 6.69 -9.86 3.43
C ARG A 133 7.18 -9.38 2.06
N GLY A 134 6.93 -8.11 1.74
CA GLY A 134 7.43 -7.47 0.54
C GLY A 134 6.98 -8.17 -0.75
N CYS A 135 7.89 -8.39 -1.69
CA CYS A 135 7.57 -9.05 -2.96
C CYS A 135 7.02 -10.46 -2.80
N ARG A 136 7.45 -11.21 -1.75
CA ARG A 136 6.93 -12.55 -1.46
C ARG A 136 5.45 -12.51 -1.13
N LEU A 137 5.03 -11.49 -0.38
CA LEU A 137 3.62 -11.25 -0.08
C LEU A 137 2.82 -10.94 -1.36
N GLY A 138 3.36 -10.07 -2.23
CA GLY A 138 2.74 -9.72 -3.50
C GLY A 138 2.67 -10.90 -4.49
N ILE A 139 3.58 -11.87 -4.41
CA ILE A 139 3.52 -13.12 -5.19
C ILE A 139 2.41 -14.04 -4.68
N THR A 140 2.26 -14.16 -3.36
CA THR A 140 1.23 -15.01 -2.75
C THR A 140 -0.17 -14.40 -2.86
N TYR A 141 -0.28 -13.08 -2.74
CA TYR A 141 -1.53 -12.32 -2.79
C TYR A 141 -1.44 -11.18 -3.81
N PRO A 142 -1.43 -11.50 -5.12
CA PRO A 142 -1.25 -10.51 -6.19
C PRO A 142 -2.30 -9.39 -6.17
N GLU A 143 -3.49 -9.66 -5.66
CA GLU A 143 -4.56 -8.68 -5.50
C GLU A 143 -4.18 -7.48 -4.63
N ILE A 144 -3.20 -7.62 -3.72
CA ILE A 144 -2.66 -6.51 -2.94
C ILE A 144 -1.85 -5.58 -3.83
N THR A 145 -0.96 -6.14 -4.65
CA THR A 145 -0.17 -5.39 -5.63
C THR A 145 -1.07 -4.69 -6.66
N GLU A 146 -2.09 -5.39 -7.16
CA GLU A 146 -3.09 -4.83 -8.08
C GLU A 146 -3.80 -3.61 -7.45
N MET A 147 -4.32 -3.75 -6.23
CA MET A 147 -5.03 -2.67 -5.55
C MET A 147 -4.15 -1.44 -5.36
N GLN A 148 -2.92 -1.61 -4.87
CA GLN A 148 -2.00 -0.51 -4.65
C GLN A 148 -1.60 0.18 -5.95
N THR A 149 -1.29 -0.60 -6.99
CA THR A 149 -0.98 -0.06 -8.33
C THR A 149 -2.16 0.73 -8.88
N LYS A 150 -3.38 0.19 -8.77
CA LYS A 150 -4.61 0.87 -9.19
C LYS A 150 -4.82 2.18 -8.45
N ALA A 151 -4.57 2.22 -7.14
CA ALA A 151 -4.68 3.44 -6.35
C ALA A 151 -3.67 4.51 -6.79
N ILE A 152 -2.39 4.13 -6.98
CA ILE A 152 -1.31 5.01 -7.42
C ILE A 152 -1.62 5.62 -8.80
N ILE A 153 -1.93 4.78 -9.78
CA ILE A 153 -2.18 5.21 -11.16
C ILE A 153 -3.49 6.01 -11.26
N SER A 154 -4.55 5.61 -10.55
CA SER A 154 -5.80 6.38 -10.50
C SER A 154 -5.58 7.78 -9.95
N ALA A 155 -4.77 7.94 -8.90
CA ALA A 155 -4.43 9.24 -8.34
C ALA A 155 -3.72 10.14 -9.37
N ALA A 156 -2.73 9.59 -10.07
CA ALA A 156 -2.01 10.31 -11.12
C ALA A 156 -2.92 10.71 -12.29
N CYS A 157 -3.77 9.79 -12.77
CA CYS A 157 -4.74 10.05 -13.84
C CYS A 157 -5.78 11.12 -13.44
N GLU A 158 -6.29 11.07 -12.21
CA GLU A 158 -7.23 12.09 -11.74
C GLU A 158 -6.60 13.48 -11.67
N LEU A 159 -5.37 13.59 -11.19
CA LEU A 159 -4.64 14.87 -11.15
C LEU A 159 -4.38 15.43 -12.54
N LEU A 160 -4.01 14.56 -13.48
CA LEU A 160 -3.83 14.96 -14.87
C LEU A 160 -5.15 15.50 -15.47
N LYS A 161 -6.26 14.77 -15.31
CA LYS A 161 -7.54 15.14 -15.92
C LYS A 161 -8.21 16.33 -15.27
N LYS A 162 -8.22 16.38 -13.93
CA LYS A 162 -8.97 17.42 -13.19
C LYS A 162 -8.18 18.70 -12.97
N LYS A 163 -6.85 18.60 -12.82
CA LYS A 163 -6.00 19.74 -12.45
C LYS A 163 -4.87 20.02 -13.44
N ASN A 164 -4.75 19.24 -14.51
CA ASN A 164 -3.65 19.31 -15.47
C ASN A 164 -2.28 19.20 -14.79
N ILE A 165 -2.20 18.40 -13.72
CA ILE A 165 -0.95 18.11 -13.01
C ILE A 165 -0.41 16.78 -13.53
N LYS A 166 0.72 16.85 -14.23
CA LYS A 166 1.43 15.64 -14.69
C LYS A 166 2.35 15.12 -13.59
N ILE A 167 2.13 13.89 -13.16
CA ILE A 167 2.96 13.14 -12.23
C ILE A 167 3.37 11.83 -12.88
N VAL A 168 4.63 11.45 -12.70
CA VAL A 168 5.14 10.13 -13.06
C VAL A 168 5.53 9.45 -11.75
N PRO A 169 4.67 8.61 -11.16
CA PRO A 169 5.00 7.89 -9.95
C PRO A 169 6.06 6.81 -10.23
N GLU A 170 6.96 6.63 -9.30
CA GLU A 170 7.93 5.54 -9.30
C GLU A 170 7.43 4.47 -8.31
N ILE A 171 7.22 3.24 -8.78
CA ILE A 171 6.74 2.14 -7.92
C ILE A 171 7.92 1.26 -7.52
N MET A 172 8.16 1.15 -6.21
CA MET A 172 9.22 0.32 -5.65
C MET A 172 8.64 -1.00 -5.16
N VAL A 173 9.16 -2.10 -5.70
CA VAL A 173 8.87 -3.46 -5.22
C VAL A 173 9.87 -3.81 -4.12
N PRO A 174 9.41 -3.99 -2.85
CA PRO A 174 10.32 -4.23 -1.74
C PRO A 174 10.85 -5.66 -1.68
N LEU A 175 12.05 -5.85 -1.11
CA LEU A 175 12.67 -7.12 -0.77
C LEU A 175 12.87 -8.10 -1.95
N VAL A 176 13.09 -7.59 -3.13
CA VAL A 176 13.43 -8.43 -4.30
C VAL A 176 14.78 -9.10 -4.08
N GLY A 177 14.80 -10.44 -4.08
CA GLY A 177 16.00 -11.26 -3.95
C GLY A 177 16.51 -11.80 -5.28
N ASN A 178 15.65 -11.91 -6.28
CA ASN A 178 16.03 -12.42 -7.61
C ASN A 178 15.21 -11.79 -8.74
N VAL A 179 15.67 -12.00 -9.97
CA VAL A 179 15.07 -11.41 -11.18
C VAL A 179 13.66 -11.93 -11.46
N SER A 180 13.35 -13.19 -11.12
CA SER A 180 12.03 -13.77 -11.37
C SER A 180 10.96 -13.14 -10.48
N GLU A 181 11.25 -12.87 -9.21
CA GLU A 181 10.37 -12.15 -8.30
C GLU A 181 10.02 -10.76 -8.82
N PHE A 182 11.05 -10.04 -9.31
CA PHE A 182 10.83 -8.71 -9.89
C PHE A 182 9.97 -8.78 -11.17
N LYS A 183 10.24 -9.73 -12.05
CA LYS A 183 9.47 -9.89 -13.29
C LYS A 183 8.01 -10.21 -13.04
N ASP A 184 7.73 -11.06 -12.06
CA ASP A 184 6.38 -11.41 -11.64
C ASP A 184 5.61 -10.18 -11.18
N GLN A 185 6.16 -9.45 -10.21
CA GLN A 185 5.51 -8.24 -9.68
C GLN A 185 5.40 -7.13 -10.73
N ARG A 186 6.41 -6.96 -11.57
CA ARG A 186 6.37 -6.00 -12.66
C ARG A 186 5.26 -6.31 -13.66
N HIS A 187 5.04 -7.58 -14.00
CA HIS A 187 3.96 -7.98 -14.90
C HIS A 187 2.59 -7.56 -14.35
N ILE A 188 2.33 -7.79 -13.07
CA ILE A 188 1.09 -7.39 -12.40
C ILE A 188 0.95 -5.86 -12.42
N ILE A 189 2.02 -5.14 -12.08
CA ILE A 189 2.04 -3.67 -12.04
C ILE A 189 1.77 -3.10 -13.43
N ASP A 190 2.50 -3.55 -14.46
CA ASP A 190 2.37 -3.03 -15.82
C ASP A 190 0.94 -3.29 -16.37
N ALA A 191 0.41 -4.51 -16.21
CA ALA A 191 -0.94 -4.86 -16.64
C ALA A 191 -2.03 -4.02 -15.94
N THR A 192 -1.93 -3.88 -14.62
CA THR A 192 -2.89 -3.09 -13.83
C THR A 192 -2.80 -1.60 -14.16
N ALA A 193 -1.60 -1.08 -14.38
CA ALA A 193 -1.39 0.31 -14.75
C ALA A 193 -2.01 0.62 -16.12
N GLU A 194 -1.77 -0.23 -17.12
CA GLU A 194 -2.36 -0.08 -18.46
C GLU A 194 -3.88 -0.12 -18.44
N GLU A 195 -4.47 -1.09 -17.73
CA GLU A 195 -5.92 -1.19 -17.58
C GLU A 195 -6.50 0.06 -16.90
N THR A 196 -5.85 0.52 -15.84
CA THR A 196 -6.27 1.70 -15.11
C THR A 196 -6.20 2.95 -15.98
N MET A 197 -5.07 3.19 -16.67
CA MET A 197 -4.93 4.33 -17.59
C MET A 197 -6.00 4.31 -18.70
N LYS A 198 -6.24 3.15 -19.31
CA LYS A 198 -7.31 2.99 -20.31
C LYS A 198 -8.69 3.36 -19.74
N SER A 199 -9.00 2.96 -18.51
CA SER A 199 -10.28 3.30 -17.86
C SER A 199 -10.46 4.80 -17.65
N TYR A 200 -9.36 5.53 -17.52
CA TYR A 200 -9.36 6.99 -17.44
C TYR A 200 -9.26 7.68 -18.81
N GLY A 201 -9.06 6.95 -19.89
CA GLY A 201 -8.85 7.50 -21.26
C GLY A 201 -7.54 8.30 -21.34
N VAL A 202 -6.47 7.77 -20.75
CA VAL A 202 -5.11 8.34 -20.73
C VAL A 202 -4.14 7.37 -21.36
#